data_0843be6a55bc5dbb99c6b7b39075a9e8
#
_entry.id   0843be6a55bc5dbb99c6b7b39075a9e8
#
_cell.length_a   1.000
_cell.length_b   1.000
_cell.length_c   1.000
_cell.angle_alpha   90.00
_cell.angle_beta   90.00
_cell.angle_gamma   90.00
#
_symmetry.space_group_name_H-M   'P 1'
#
loop_
_entity.id
_entity.type
_entity.pdbx_description
1 polymer ?
#
loop_
_entity_poly.entity_id
_entity_poly.type
_entity_poly.pdbx_seq_one_letter_code
_entity_poly.pdbx_strand_id
1 'polypeptide(L)'
;RDAQESRGLGDVYKRQGKPEDYIRVLDRGGYFEVTSLSEDDRKRNEMYQANLKREKAQASFADYAEYLKSLDMKATIRSFEPVYMARIAQLTNKSNQFNLTTQRMTQAQIEQMAADDSYITLYGKLEDKFGDNGVVSVVIAQKEEKVAHIRLWLMSCRVLKRDMELAMLDELVERCQEAGIEEIYGYYYPTAKNNMVRKFYGELGFEKCSEDEAGNSVWKLNTAGYEKRNHVIEVES
;
A
#
# COMPACT_ATOMS: atom_id res chain seq x y z
N ARG A 1 -24.41 31.63 34.88
CA ARG A 1 -23.25 31.77 33.96
C ARG A 1 -22.37 30.52 33.93
N ASP A 2 -22.39 29.71 35.00
CA ASP A 2 -21.47 28.57 35.13
C ASP A 2 -21.94 27.26 34.50
N ALA A 3 -23.19 27.18 34.06
CA ALA A 3 -23.74 25.93 33.53
C ALA A 3 -23.36 25.62 32.06
N GLN A 4 -22.87 26.61 31.30
CA GLN A 4 -22.59 26.44 29.86
C GLN A 4 -21.10 26.21 29.58
N GLU A 5 -20.22 26.70 30.44
CA GLU A 5 -18.75 26.46 30.34
C GLU A 5 -18.33 25.12 30.93
N SER A 6 -19.17 24.50 31.75
CA SER A 6 -18.84 23.23 32.44
C SER A 6 -19.23 21.96 31.61
N ARG A 7 -19.85 22.09 30.44
CA ARG A 7 -20.26 20.89 29.69
C ARG A 7 -19.11 19.97 29.23
N GLY A 8 -17.95 20.52 28.93
CA GLY A 8 -16.77 19.75 28.65
C GLY A 8 -16.01 19.26 29.89
N LEU A 9 -15.91 20.11 30.87
CA LEU A 9 -15.22 19.81 32.14
C LEU A 9 -16.09 18.94 33.08
N GLY A 10 -17.42 19.11 33.07
CA GLY A 10 -18.34 18.30 33.86
C GLY A 10 -18.31 16.81 33.51
N ASP A 11 -18.06 16.46 32.26
CA ASP A 11 -17.89 15.07 31.84
C ASP A 11 -16.54 14.48 32.32
N VAL A 12 -15.51 15.30 32.38
CA VAL A 12 -14.20 14.90 32.94
C VAL A 12 -14.31 14.70 34.45
N TYR A 13 -14.96 15.60 35.16
CA TYR A 13 -15.16 15.49 36.61
C TYR A 13 -16.10 14.34 37.03
N LYS A 14 -17.12 14.03 36.23
CA LYS A 14 -18.00 12.88 36.50
C LYS A 14 -17.30 11.53 36.30
N ARG A 15 -16.20 11.49 35.56
CA ARG A 15 -15.39 10.27 35.35
C ARG A 15 -14.24 10.14 36.36
N GLN A 16 -14.04 11.12 37.24
CA GLN A 16 -13.06 11.05 38.31
C GLN A 16 -13.62 10.22 39.47
N GLY A 17 -13.64 8.89 39.28
CA GLY A 17 -13.70 7.96 40.39
C GLY A 17 -12.38 7.93 41.15
N LYS A 18 -12.31 7.17 42.22
CA LYS A 18 -11.04 6.93 42.90
C LYS A 18 -10.05 6.28 41.96
N PRO A 19 -8.75 6.59 42.00
CA PRO A 19 -7.75 6.01 41.11
C PRO A 19 -7.80 4.48 41.06
N GLU A 20 -8.12 3.83 42.15
CA GLU A 20 -8.31 2.38 42.25
C GLU A 20 -9.47 1.84 41.41
N ASP A 21 -10.43 2.68 41.04
CA ASP A 21 -11.59 2.29 40.22
C ASP A 21 -11.35 2.51 38.73
N TYR A 22 -10.28 3.17 38.29
CA TYR A 22 -10.06 3.52 36.88
C TYR A 22 -9.98 2.29 35.98
N ILE A 23 -9.28 1.25 36.36
CA ILE A 23 -9.18 0.01 35.60
C ILE A 23 -10.59 -0.59 35.42
N ARG A 24 -11.38 -0.68 36.49
CA ARG A 24 -12.73 -1.22 36.45
C ARG A 24 -13.69 -0.37 35.61
N VAL A 25 -13.55 0.95 35.64
CA VAL A 25 -14.38 1.88 34.85
C VAL A 25 -14.02 1.79 33.37
N LEU A 26 -12.74 1.67 33.03
CA LEU A 26 -12.27 1.48 31.64
C LEU A 26 -12.72 0.13 31.08
N ASP A 27 -12.59 -0.93 31.86
CA ASP A 27 -13.02 -2.29 31.52
C ASP A 27 -14.54 -2.36 31.31
N ARG A 28 -15.31 -1.77 32.22
CA ARG A 28 -16.78 -1.73 32.14
C ARG A 28 -17.29 -0.84 31.01
N GLY A 29 -16.52 0.19 30.64
CA GLY A 29 -16.83 1.11 29.55
C GLY A 29 -16.56 0.53 28.16
N GLY A 30 -15.86 -0.61 28.06
CA GLY A 30 -15.51 -1.23 26.80
C GLY A 30 -14.67 -0.36 25.86
N TYR A 31 -13.97 0.67 26.42
CA TYR A 31 -13.24 1.65 25.60
C TYR A 31 -12.10 1.03 24.79
N PHE A 32 -11.63 -0.12 25.20
CA PHE A 32 -10.56 -0.86 24.54
C PHE A 32 -11.07 -2.14 23.85
N GLU A 33 -12.38 -2.37 23.89
CA GLU A 33 -12.96 -3.47 23.16
C GLU A 33 -12.95 -3.19 21.66
N VAL A 34 -12.34 -4.08 20.92
CA VAL A 34 -12.31 -4.01 19.45
C VAL A 34 -13.65 -4.51 18.93
N THR A 35 -14.45 -3.62 18.37
CA THR A 35 -15.78 -3.92 17.83
C THR A 35 -15.76 -4.79 16.56
N SER A 36 -14.62 -4.83 15.88
CA SER A 36 -14.39 -5.75 14.75
C SER A 36 -12.88 -6.00 14.58
N LEU A 37 -12.50 -7.27 14.61
CA LEU A 37 -11.14 -7.70 14.27
C LEU A 37 -11.17 -8.24 12.84
N SER A 38 -10.43 -7.57 11.94
CA SER A 38 -10.14 -8.15 10.63
C SER A 38 -9.17 -9.33 10.79
N GLU A 39 -9.17 -10.26 9.82
CA GLU A 39 -8.16 -11.33 9.81
C GLU A 39 -6.73 -10.79 9.89
N ASP A 40 -6.47 -9.66 9.26
CA ASP A 40 -5.19 -8.95 9.33
C ASP A 40 -4.85 -8.47 10.76
N ASP A 41 -5.85 -8.06 11.55
CA ASP A 41 -5.62 -7.64 12.94
C ASP A 41 -5.30 -8.86 13.82
N ARG A 42 -5.89 -10.02 13.54
CA ARG A 42 -5.58 -11.29 14.22
C ARG A 42 -4.15 -11.75 13.92
N LYS A 43 -3.72 -11.62 12.66
CA LYS A 43 -2.37 -11.98 12.21
C LYS A 43 -1.30 -10.94 12.57
N ARG A 44 -1.68 -9.80 13.15
CA ARG A 44 -0.74 -8.69 13.44
C ARG A 44 0.44 -9.14 14.30
N ASN A 45 0.21 -9.95 15.31
CA ASN A 45 1.27 -10.44 16.19
C ASN A 45 2.27 -11.35 15.44
N GLU A 46 1.76 -12.23 14.58
CA GLU A 46 2.59 -13.09 13.72
C GLU A 46 3.45 -12.26 12.77
N MET A 47 2.87 -11.19 12.19
CA MET A 47 3.58 -10.25 11.33
C MET A 47 4.69 -9.50 12.06
N TYR A 48 4.47 -9.10 13.32
CA TYR A 48 5.52 -8.48 14.14
C TYR A 48 6.65 -9.45 14.41
N GLN A 49 6.36 -10.70 14.77
CA GLN A 49 7.38 -11.73 14.98
C GLN A 49 8.16 -12.03 13.70
N ALA A 50 7.48 -12.09 12.55
CA ALA A 50 8.13 -12.26 11.26
C ALA A 50 9.06 -11.08 10.93
N ASN A 51 8.63 -9.83 11.20
CA ASN A 51 9.47 -8.65 10.98
C ASN A 51 10.72 -8.65 11.85
N LEU A 52 10.62 -9.02 13.13
CA LEU A 52 11.79 -9.16 14.02
C LEU A 52 12.78 -10.22 13.51
N LYS A 53 12.28 -11.31 12.94
CA LYS A 53 13.14 -12.34 12.32
C LYS A 53 13.84 -11.79 11.08
N ARG A 54 13.16 -10.99 10.24
CA ARG A 54 13.72 -10.34 9.04
C ARG A 54 14.81 -9.35 9.41
N GLU A 55 14.59 -8.50 10.42
CA GLU A 55 15.59 -7.53 10.90
C GLU A 55 16.85 -8.24 11.42
N LYS A 56 16.69 -9.32 12.19
CA LYS A 56 17.82 -10.14 12.66
C LYS A 56 18.55 -10.79 11.50
N ALA A 57 17.83 -11.34 10.53
CA ALA A 57 18.42 -11.95 9.35
C ALA A 57 19.20 -10.91 8.54
N GLN A 58 18.61 -9.74 8.27
CA GLN A 58 19.27 -8.65 7.55
C GLN A 58 20.61 -8.26 8.19
N ALA A 59 20.67 -8.18 9.52
CA ALA A 59 21.90 -7.82 10.25
C ALA A 59 23.04 -8.82 10.06
N SER A 60 22.77 -10.04 9.59
CA SER A 60 23.78 -11.07 9.33
C SER A 60 24.37 -11.03 7.92
N PHE A 61 23.84 -10.20 7.02
CA PHE A 61 24.32 -10.06 5.65
C PHE A 61 25.11 -8.76 5.48
N ALA A 62 26.23 -8.83 4.80
CA ALA A 62 27.01 -7.65 4.42
C ALA A 62 26.44 -6.95 3.18
N ASP A 63 25.82 -7.71 2.26
CA ASP A 63 25.21 -7.23 1.04
C ASP A 63 23.68 -7.37 1.12
N TYR A 64 22.99 -6.26 0.82
CA TYR A 64 21.55 -6.22 0.84
C TYR A 64 20.89 -7.07 -0.27
N ALA A 65 21.52 -7.16 -1.44
CA ALA A 65 21.02 -8.01 -2.53
C ALA A 65 21.09 -9.51 -2.17
N GLU A 66 22.13 -9.94 -1.48
CA GLU A 66 22.23 -11.31 -0.95
C GLU A 66 21.16 -11.58 0.10
N TYR A 67 20.92 -10.60 0.99
CA TYR A 67 19.81 -10.69 1.95
C TYR A 67 18.47 -10.87 1.26
N LEU A 68 18.14 -10.04 0.25
CA LEU A 68 16.89 -10.16 -0.49
C LEU A 68 16.71 -11.53 -1.13
N LYS A 69 17.74 -12.04 -1.79
CA LYS A 69 17.74 -13.40 -2.36
C LYS A 69 17.49 -14.48 -1.30
N SER A 70 18.04 -14.29 -0.10
CA SER A 70 17.88 -15.24 0.99
C SER A 70 16.47 -15.29 1.57
N LEU A 71 15.61 -14.35 1.24
CA LEU A 71 14.21 -14.31 1.71
C LEU A 71 13.31 -15.33 1.00
N ASP A 72 13.70 -15.85 -0.16
CA ASP A 72 12.91 -16.77 -0.97
C ASP A 72 11.51 -16.21 -1.24
N MET A 73 11.47 -14.95 -1.74
CA MET A 73 10.24 -14.21 -1.91
C MET A 73 9.42 -14.72 -3.08
N LYS A 74 8.12 -14.88 -2.83
CA LYS A 74 7.11 -15.21 -3.84
C LYS A 74 6.01 -14.17 -3.84
N ALA A 75 5.65 -13.69 -5.02
CA ALA A 75 4.54 -12.76 -5.17
C ALA A 75 3.45 -13.36 -6.06
N THR A 76 2.19 -13.18 -5.67
CA THR A 76 1.03 -13.36 -6.54
C THR A 76 0.60 -11.98 -7.00
N ILE A 77 0.70 -11.70 -8.30
CA ILE A 77 0.28 -10.41 -8.89
C ILE A 77 -0.78 -10.69 -9.94
N ARG A 78 -2.03 -10.27 -9.67
CA ARG A 78 -3.20 -10.56 -10.52
C ARG A 78 -4.16 -9.39 -10.56
N SER A 79 -5.09 -9.43 -11.52
CA SER A 79 -6.24 -8.52 -11.56
C SER A 79 -7.07 -8.66 -10.29
N PHE A 80 -7.82 -7.61 -9.95
CA PHE A 80 -8.61 -7.61 -8.71
C PHE A 80 -9.59 -8.78 -8.66
N GLU A 81 -9.55 -9.51 -7.55
CA GLU A 81 -10.44 -10.63 -7.26
C GLU A 81 -11.43 -10.26 -6.14
N PRO A 82 -12.68 -10.76 -6.19
CA PRO A 82 -13.73 -10.42 -5.22
C PRO A 82 -13.31 -10.60 -3.77
N VAL A 83 -12.53 -11.65 -3.48
CA VAL A 83 -12.07 -11.98 -2.12
C VAL A 83 -11.16 -10.90 -1.52
N TYR A 84 -10.49 -10.10 -2.35
CA TYR A 84 -9.54 -9.07 -1.91
C TYR A 84 -10.09 -7.64 -1.98
N MET A 85 -11.29 -7.40 -2.54
CA MET A 85 -11.84 -6.04 -2.73
C MET A 85 -11.90 -5.21 -1.45
N ALA A 86 -12.41 -5.81 -0.37
CA ALA A 86 -12.46 -5.14 0.94
C ALA A 86 -11.05 -4.78 1.45
N ARG A 87 -10.08 -5.67 1.25
CA ARG A 87 -8.69 -5.44 1.66
C ARG A 87 -8.03 -4.36 0.81
N ILE A 88 -8.26 -4.35 -0.50
CA ILE A 88 -7.76 -3.32 -1.42
C ILE A 88 -8.30 -1.96 -1.01
N ALA A 89 -9.63 -1.83 -0.80
CA ALA A 89 -10.25 -0.60 -0.32
C ALA A 89 -9.65 -0.14 1.03
N GLN A 90 -9.42 -1.06 1.96
CA GLN A 90 -8.76 -0.76 3.24
C GLN A 90 -7.35 -0.20 3.03
N LEU A 91 -6.56 -0.75 2.11
CA LEU A 91 -5.21 -0.29 1.81
C LEU A 91 -5.22 1.14 1.25
N THR A 92 -6.17 1.51 0.37
CA THR A 92 -6.27 2.89 -0.15
C THR A 92 -6.49 3.90 0.97
N ASN A 93 -7.16 3.50 2.04
CA ASN A 93 -7.48 4.35 3.19
C ASN A 93 -6.38 4.39 4.27
N LYS A 94 -5.58 3.31 4.39
CA LYS A 94 -4.53 3.19 5.42
C LYS A 94 -3.12 3.55 4.91
N SER A 95 -2.85 3.49 3.60
CA SER A 95 -1.53 3.78 3.04
C SER A 95 -1.36 5.27 2.77
N ASN A 96 -0.43 5.91 3.48
CA ASN A 96 -0.17 7.35 3.33
C ASN A 96 1.27 7.65 2.90
N GLN A 97 2.24 6.81 3.31
CA GLN A 97 3.66 7.04 3.02
C GLN A 97 4.02 6.60 1.61
N PHE A 98 3.65 5.38 1.24
CA PHE A 98 3.80 4.89 -0.12
C PHE A 98 2.43 4.90 -0.80
N ASN A 99 2.03 6.05 -1.26
CA ASN A 99 0.83 6.28 -2.08
C ASN A 99 1.07 7.51 -2.94
N LEU A 100 1.19 7.30 -4.25
CA LEU A 100 1.66 8.31 -5.19
C LEU A 100 0.62 9.41 -5.44
N THR A 101 -0.67 9.04 -5.50
CA THR A 101 -1.78 9.96 -5.77
C THR A 101 -2.67 10.23 -4.57
N THR A 102 -2.48 9.47 -3.48
CA THR A 102 -3.24 9.55 -2.22
C THR A 102 -4.75 9.43 -2.36
N GLN A 103 -5.24 8.89 -3.49
CA GLN A 103 -6.67 8.64 -3.69
C GLN A 103 -7.17 7.59 -2.70
N ARG A 104 -8.34 7.86 -2.14
CA ARG A 104 -9.05 6.96 -1.23
C ARG A 104 -10.30 6.45 -1.92
N MET A 105 -10.53 5.15 -1.84
CA MET A 105 -11.61 4.50 -2.56
C MET A 105 -12.45 3.64 -1.62
N THR A 106 -13.74 3.62 -1.87
CA THR A 106 -14.67 2.67 -1.25
C THR A 106 -14.57 1.32 -1.94
N GLN A 107 -15.06 0.27 -1.29
CA GLN A 107 -15.11 -1.04 -1.91
C GLN A 107 -15.94 -1.04 -3.20
N ALA A 108 -17.07 -0.35 -3.22
CA ALA A 108 -17.92 -0.24 -4.42
C ALA A 108 -17.18 0.41 -5.61
N GLN A 109 -16.34 1.43 -5.36
CA GLN A 109 -15.52 2.04 -6.42
C GLN A 109 -14.46 1.05 -6.93
N ILE A 110 -13.83 0.27 -6.05
CA ILE A 110 -12.87 -0.77 -6.42
C ILE A 110 -13.55 -1.86 -7.27
N GLU A 111 -14.74 -2.31 -6.87
CA GLU A 111 -15.53 -3.30 -7.62
C GLU A 111 -15.94 -2.78 -9.00
N GLN A 112 -16.34 -1.51 -9.09
CA GLN A 112 -16.66 -0.87 -10.35
C GLN A 112 -15.47 -0.81 -11.30
N MET A 113 -14.28 -0.41 -10.81
CA MET A 113 -13.07 -0.38 -11.62
C MET A 113 -12.61 -1.77 -12.06
N ALA A 114 -12.80 -2.78 -11.20
CA ALA A 114 -12.46 -4.16 -11.53
C ALA A 114 -13.36 -4.76 -12.62
N ALA A 115 -14.59 -4.26 -12.75
CA ALA A 115 -15.55 -4.70 -13.76
C ALA A 115 -15.49 -3.89 -15.07
N ASP A 116 -14.69 -2.83 -15.11
CA ASP A 116 -14.59 -1.92 -16.26
C ASP A 116 -13.30 -2.22 -17.05
N ASP A 117 -13.48 -2.70 -18.27
CA ASP A 117 -12.38 -3.04 -19.19
C ASP A 117 -11.48 -1.85 -19.57
N SER A 118 -11.87 -0.60 -19.25
CA SER A 118 -11.02 0.57 -19.44
C SER A 118 -9.90 0.65 -18.37
N TYR A 119 -9.91 -0.21 -17.37
CA TYR A 119 -8.88 -0.24 -16.33
C TYR A 119 -8.02 -1.52 -16.41
N ILE A 120 -6.73 -1.35 -16.10
CA ILE A 120 -5.84 -2.43 -15.67
C ILE A 120 -5.75 -2.32 -14.15
N THR A 121 -6.19 -3.36 -13.45
CA THR A 121 -6.17 -3.40 -11.99
C THR A 121 -5.27 -4.54 -11.54
N LEU A 122 -4.31 -4.24 -10.66
CA LEU A 122 -3.38 -5.24 -10.12
C LEU A 122 -3.33 -5.15 -8.61
N TYR A 123 -3.46 -6.29 -7.95
CA TYR A 123 -3.05 -6.44 -6.56
C TYR A 123 -1.79 -7.31 -6.49
N GLY A 124 -0.95 -7.04 -5.52
CA GLY A 124 0.23 -7.85 -5.24
C GLY A 124 0.21 -8.37 -3.81
N LYS A 125 0.28 -9.71 -3.67
CA LYS A 125 0.58 -10.38 -2.41
C LYS A 125 2.06 -10.71 -2.38
N LEU A 126 2.65 -10.70 -1.19
CA LEU A 126 4.05 -11.09 -1.01
C LEU A 126 4.15 -12.06 0.18
N GLU A 127 4.79 -13.19 -0.05
CA GLU A 127 5.24 -14.10 1.00
C GLU A 127 6.75 -14.30 0.94
N ASP A 128 7.34 -14.65 2.04
CA ASP A 128 8.74 -15.00 2.16
C ASP A 128 8.92 -16.12 3.20
N LYS A 129 10.15 -16.63 3.37
CA LYS A 129 10.44 -17.72 4.32
C LYS A 129 10.01 -17.45 5.77
N PHE A 130 9.69 -16.22 6.14
CA PHE A 130 9.26 -15.84 7.48
C PHE A 130 7.73 -15.69 7.60
N GLY A 131 7.00 -15.67 6.49
CA GLY A 131 5.54 -15.67 6.49
C GLY A 131 4.90 -14.85 5.38
N ASP A 132 3.57 -14.97 5.30
CA ASP A 132 2.71 -14.26 4.35
C ASP A 132 2.44 -12.83 4.83
N ASN A 133 2.72 -11.84 3.96
CA ASN A 133 2.43 -10.44 4.22
C ASN A 133 1.02 -10.03 3.73
N GLY A 134 0.30 -10.93 3.06
CA GLY A 134 -1.00 -10.67 2.45
C GLY A 134 -0.93 -9.71 1.27
N VAL A 135 -2.05 -9.06 0.94
CA VAL A 135 -2.09 -8.02 -0.10
C VAL A 135 -1.34 -6.79 0.40
N VAL A 136 -0.28 -6.43 -0.32
CA VAL A 136 0.68 -5.39 0.07
C VAL A 136 0.86 -4.28 -0.96
N SER A 137 0.51 -4.50 -2.22
CA SER A 137 0.58 -3.48 -3.27
C SER A 137 -0.69 -3.46 -4.11
N VAL A 138 -1.04 -2.30 -4.62
CA VAL A 138 -2.20 -2.08 -5.50
C VAL A 138 -1.81 -1.08 -6.57
N VAL A 139 -2.11 -1.42 -7.83
CA VAL A 139 -1.99 -0.55 -8.99
C VAL A 139 -3.33 -0.49 -9.71
N ILE A 140 -3.75 0.71 -10.08
CA ILE A 140 -4.91 0.96 -10.94
C ILE A 140 -4.43 1.87 -12.07
N ALA A 141 -4.50 1.41 -13.30
CA ALA A 141 -4.18 2.19 -14.48
C ALA A 141 -5.39 2.26 -15.41
N GLN A 142 -5.75 3.46 -15.84
CA GLN A 142 -6.84 3.71 -16.79
C GLN A 142 -6.27 3.74 -18.21
N LYS A 143 -6.87 2.99 -19.11
CA LYS A 143 -6.50 2.94 -20.52
C LYS A 143 -7.24 4.04 -21.29
N GLU A 144 -6.48 4.77 -22.09
CA GLU A 144 -7.01 5.79 -23.02
C GLU A 144 -6.27 5.62 -24.35
N GLU A 145 -6.93 5.00 -25.33
CA GLU A 145 -6.34 4.62 -26.62
C GLU A 145 -5.08 3.76 -26.44
N LYS A 146 -3.89 4.30 -26.76
CA LYS A 146 -2.59 3.65 -26.63
C LYS A 146 -1.80 4.04 -25.38
N VAL A 147 -2.46 4.70 -24.46
CA VAL A 147 -1.84 5.23 -23.24
C VAL A 147 -2.51 4.63 -22.01
N ALA A 148 -1.73 4.33 -20.98
CA ALA A 148 -2.23 3.98 -19.65
C ALA A 148 -1.86 5.07 -18.63
N HIS A 149 -2.83 5.48 -17.84
CA HIS A 149 -2.65 6.47 -16.78
C HIS A 149 -2.73 5.80 -15.42
N ILE A 150 -1.64 5.74 -14.67
CA ILE A 150 -1.62 5.20 -13.31
C ILE A 150 -2.41 6.14 -12.40
N ARG A 151 -3.65 5.79 -12.10
CA ARG A 151 -4.54 6.55 -11.22
C ARG A 151 -4.25 6.32 -9.76
N LEU A 152 -3.79 5.12 -9.41
CA LEU A 152 -3.37 4.75 -8.08
C LEU A 152 -2.18 3.80 -8.14
N TRP A 153 -1.16 4.06 -7.35
CA TRP A 153 -0.14 3.10 -6.96
C TRP A 153 0.19 3.29 -5.48
N LEU A 154 -0.04 2.27 -4.72
CA LEU A 154 0.28 2.25 -3.31
C LEU A 154 0.95 0.95 -2.90
N MET A 155 1.71 1.02 -1.83
CA MET A 155 2.32 -0.14 -1.21
C MET A 155 2.30 -0.04 0.32
N SER A 156 2.18 -1.17 0.98
CA SER A 156 2.28 -1.27 2.42
C SER A 156 3.71 -0.99 2.89
N CYS A 157 3.87 -0.22 3.97
CA CYS A 157 5.18 0.02 4.57
C CYS A 157 5.91 -1.27 5.02
N ARG A 158 5.18 -2.36 5.17
CA ARG A 158 5.73 -3.67 5.58
C ARG A 158 6.69 -4.29 4.57
N VAL A 159 6.58 -3.93 3.30
CA VAL A 159 7.36 -4.55 2.20
C VAL A 159 8.25 -3.55 1.45
N LEU A 160 8.45 -2.38 2.04
CA LEU A 160 9.35 -1.39 1.46
C LEU A 160 10.78 -1.95 1.31
N LYS A 161 11.45 -1.56 0.23
CA LYS A 161 12.82 -1.98 -0.11
C LYS A 161 12.97 -3.50 -0.36
N ARG A 162 11.91 -4.18 -0.78
CA ARG A 162 11.95 -5.61 -1.13
C ARG A 162 11.73 -5.87 -2.60
N ASP A 163 11.91 -4.85 -3.44
CA ASP A 163 11.75 -4.92 -4.90
C ASP A 163 10.34 -5.33 -5.38
N MET A 164 9.35 -5.27 -4.48
CA MET A 164 7.95 -5.53 -4.84
C MET A 164 7.44 -4.52 -5.88
N GLU A 165 7.94 -3.28 -5.85
CA GLU A 165 7.67 -2.25 -6.84
C GLU A 165 8.16 -2.63 -8.24
N LEU A 166 9.30 -3.32 -8.33
CA LEU A 166 9.86 -3.80 -9.60
C LEU A 166 8.98 -4.91 -10.18
N ALA A 167 8.58 -5.88 -9.35
CA ALA A 167 7.69 -6.96 -9.78
C ALA A 167 6.32 -6.43 -10.24
N MET A 168 5.76 -5.45 -9.52
CA MET A 168 4.49 -4.80 -9.91
C MET A 168 4.61 -4.02 -11.21
N LEU A 169 5.75 -3.35 -11.46
CA LEU A 169 5.99 -2.64 -12.71
C LEU A 169 6.11 -3.61 -13.89
N ASP A 170 6.87 -4.68 -13.72
CA ASP A 170 7.04 -5.70 -14.77
C ASP A 170 5.70 -6.26 -15.22
N GLU A 171 4.82 -6.62 -14.28
CA GLU A 171 3.47 -7.10 -14.56
C GLU A 171 2.59 -6.03 -15.21
N LEU A 172 2.65 -4.77 -14.72
CA LEU A 172 1.90 -3.66 -15.30
C LEU A 172 2.30 -3.43 -16.76
N VAL A 173 3.60 -3.42 -17.06
CA VAL A 173 4.09 -3.23 -18.43
C VAL A 173 3.67 -4.39 -19.33
N GLU A 174 3.74 -5.63 -18.85
CA GLU A 174 3.29 -6.81 -19.59
C GLU A 174 1.79 -6.69 -19.94
N ARG A 175 0.93 -6.36 -18.97
CA ARG A 175 -0.51 -6.12 -19.23
C ARG A 175 -0.76 -4.95 -20.19
N CYS A 176 0.04 -3.90 -20.11
CA CYS A 176 -0.04 -2.77 -21.04
C CYS A 176 0.33 -3.21 -22.47
N GLN A 177 1.41 -3.97 -22.63
CA GLN A 177 1.83 -4.50 -23.94
C GLN A 177 0.77 -5.43 -24.55
N GLU A 178 0.20 -6.34 -23.76
CA GLU A 178 -0.91 -7.21 -24.18
C GLU A 178 -2.14 -6.42 -24.64
N ALA A 179 -2.41 -5.27 -23.99
CA ALA A 179 -3.51 -4.36 -24.34
C ALA A 179 -3.17 -3.40 -25.49
N GLY A 180 -1.98 -3.46 -26.08
CA GLY A 180 -1.55 -2.56 -27.15
C GLY A 180 -1.25 -1.12 -26.68
N ILE A 181 -0.95 -0.95 -25.39
CA ILE A 181 -0.57 0.34 -24.79
C ILE A 181 0.92 0.58 -25.08
N GLU A 182 1.22 1.76 -25.61
CA GLU A 182 2.58 2.17 -25.99
C GLU A 182 3.28 3.01 -24.91
N GLU A 183 2.49 3.78 -24.12
CA GLU A 183 3.00 4.69 -23.10
C GLU A 183 2.25 4.54 -21.77
N ILE A 184 2.98 4.62 -20.67
CA ILE A 184 2.43 4.60 -19.31
C ILE A 184 2.77 5.94 -18.65
N TYR A 185 1.75 6.66 -18.18
CA TYR A 185 1.91 7.89 -17.42
C TYR A 185 1.73 7.65 -15.93
N GLY A 186 2.70 8.10 -15.16
CA GLY A 186 2.69 8.10 -13.70
C GLY A 186 2.48 9.50 -13.13
N TYR A 187 1.73 9.60 -12.05
CA TYR A 187 1.40 10.86 -11.39
C TYR A 187 1.85 10.81 -9.93
N TYR A 188 2.53 11.86 -9.49
CA TYR A 188 2.85 12.06 -8.10
C TYR A 188 2.25 13.37 -7.58
N TYR A 189 1.48 13.28 -6.51
CA TYR A 189 0.90 14.42 -5.81
C TYR A 189 1.46 14.48 -4.38
N PRO A 190 2.29 15.51 -4.07
CA PRO A 190 2.97 15.59 -2.78
C PRO A 190 2.00 15.83 -1.64
N THR A 191 2.30 15.20 -0.52
CA THR A 191 1.64 15.41 0.77
C THR A 191 2.68 15.45 1.88
N ALA A 192 2.30 15.87 3.09
CA ALA A 192 3.20 15.86 4.24
C ALA A 192 3.72 14.45 4.61
N LYS A 193 3.11 13.37 4.08
CA LYS A 193 3.41 11.99 4.47
C LYS A 193 4.09 11.16 3.39
N ASN A 194 3.96 11.51 2.09
CA ASN A 194 4.43 10.68 0.97
C ASN A 194 5.70 11.17 0.29
N ASN A 195 6.45 12.06 0.92
CA ASN A 195 7.68 12.61 0.33
C ASN A 195 8.72 11.52 -0.03
N MET A 196 8.68 10.37 0.64
CA MET A 196 9.58 9.25 0.37
C MET A 196 9.44 8.70 -1.06
N VAL A 197 8.28 8.87 -1.70
CA VAL A 197 8.02 8.37 -3.07
C VAL A 197 8.13 9.46 -4.14
N ARG A 198 8.65 10.63 -3.82
CA ARG A 198 8.81 11.75 -4.77
C ARG A 198 9.66 11.38 -5.99
N LYS A 199 10.67 10.54 -5.82
CA LYS A 199 11.60 10.10 -6.88
C LYS A 199 11.24 8.74 -7.48
N PHE A 200 10.18 8.12 -6.99
CA PHE A 200 9.81 6.74 -7.27
C PHE A 200 9.76 6.42 -8.76
N TYR A 201 9.04 7.20 -9.55
CA TYR A 201 8.97 6.94 -10.99
C TYR A 201 10.32 7.07 -11.70
N GLY A 202 11.16 8.05 -11.30
CA GLY A 202 12.51 8.17 -11.85
C GLY A 202 13.40 6.97 -11.50
N GLU A 203 13.29 6.43 -10.30
CA GLU A 203 14.01 5.22 -9.88
C GLU A 203 13.53 3.98 -10.66
N LEU A 204 12.28 3.98 -11.09
CA LEU A 204 11.69 2.97 -11.97
C LEU A 204 11.98 3.21 -13.47
N GLY A 205 12.75 4.21 -13.84
CA GLY A 205 13.14 4.49 -15.22
C GLY A 205 12.12 5.27 -16.03
N PHE A 206 11.11 5.87 -15.40
CA PHE A 206 10.24 6.82 -16.06
C PHE A 206 10.97 8.14 -16.32
N GLU A 207 10.67 8.77 -17.43
CA GLU A 207 11.13 10.11 -17.77
C GLU A 207 10.17 11.15 -17.19
N LYS A 208 10.70 12.21 -16.58
CA LYS A 208 9.90 13.30 -16.04
C LYS A 208 9.40 14.20 -17.17
N CYS A 209 8.09 14.32 -17.31
CA CYS A 209 7.46 15.19 -18.32
C CYS A 209 7.24 16.61 -17.80
N SER A 210 6.76 16.74 -16.56
CA SER A 210 6.48 18.05 -15.97
C SER A 210 6.48 18.00 -14.44
N GLU A 211 6.64 19.17 -13.84
CA GLU A 211 6.43 19.42 -12.40
C GLU A 211 5.90 20.84 -12.25
N ASP A 212 4.83 21.02 -11.48
CA ASP A 212 4.28 22.32 -11.16
C ASP A 212 4.89 22.95 -9.89
N GLU A 213 4.48 24.18 -9.56
CA GLU A 213 4.98 24.90 -8.37
C GLU A 213 4.58 24.22 -7.05
N ALA A 214 3.48 23.42 -7.04
CA ALA A 214 3.06 22.65 -5.87
C ALA A 214 3.85 21.35 -5.73
N GLY A 215 4.71 21.00 -6.72
CA GLY A 215 5.51 19.78 -6.76
C GLY A 215 4.75 18.57 -7.28
N ASN A 216 3.54 18.75 -7.86
CA ASN A 216 2.88 17.68 -8.60
C ASN A 216 3.71 17.37 -9.86
N SER A 217 3.96 16.11 -10.12
CA SER A 217 4.78 15.71 -11.26
C SER A 217 4.15 14.62 -12.10
N VAL A 218 4.42 14.69 -13.39
CA VAL A 218 3.99 13.74 -14.40
C VAL A 218 5.20 13.07 -14.99
N TRP A 219 5.12 11.76 -15.12
CA TRP A 219 6.19 10.90 -15.59
C TRP A 219 5.69 9.97 -16.69
N LYS A 220 6.58 9.56 -17.59
CA LYS A 220 6.26 8.70 -18.72
C LYS A 220 7.24 7.54 -18.85
N LEU A 221 6.73 6.36 -19.17
CA LEU A 221 7.49 5.18 -19.53
C LEU A 221 6.97 4.65 -20.87
N ASN A 222 7.88 4.37 -21.81
CA ASN A 222 7.54 3.67 -23.05
C ASN A 222 7.54 2.16 -22.76
N THR A 223 6.53 1.46 -23.26
CA THR A 223 6.44 -0.01 -23.08
C THR A 223 7.32 -0.76 -24.06
N ALA A 224 7.61 -0.15 -25.24
CA ALA A 224 8.49 -0.74 -26.23
C ALA A 224 9.94 -0.80 -25.70
N GLY A 225 10.56 -1.97 -25.80
CA GLY A 225 11.94 -2.19 -25.35
C GLY A 225 12.10 -2.21 -23.82
N TYR A 226 11.01 -2.30 -23.07
CA TYR A 226 11.08 -2.48 -21.64
C TYR A 226 11.68 -3.85 -21.28
N GLU A 227 12.67 -3.84 -20.42
CA GLU A 227 13.27 -5.05 -19.87
C GLU A 227 12.81 -5.26 -18.44
N LYS A 228 12.42 -6.50 -18.09
CA LYS A 228 12.00 -6.85 -16.72
C LYS A 228 13.11 -6.52 -15.73
N ARG A 229 12.73 -5.91 -14.63
CA ARG A 229 13.64 -5.37 -13.61
C ARG A 229 13.64 -6.15 -12.31
N ASN A 230 12.61 -6.96 -12.09
CA ASN A 230 12.55 -7.84 -10.94
C ASN A 230 13.44 -9.07 -11.16
N HIS A 231 14.40 -9.29 -10.26
CA HIS A 231 15.34 -10.42 -10.31
C HIS A 231 15.37 -11.23 -9.00
N VAL A 232 14.53 -10.89 -8.04
CA VAL A 232 14.63 -11.41 -6.65
C VAL A 232 13.36 -12.09 -6.21
N ILE A 233 12.20 -11.70 -6.79
CA ILE A 233 10.88 -12.22 -6.42
C ILE A 233 10.42 -13.19 -7.51
N GLU A 234 10.08 -14.42 -7.13
CA GLU A 234 9.37 -15.35 -7.99
C GLU A 234 7.92 -14.89 -8.12
N VAL A 235 7.47 -14.55 -9.34
CA VAL A 235 6.12 -14.00 -9.57
C VAL A 235 5.22 -15.09 -10.17
N GLU A 236 4.06 -15.25 -9.53
CA GLU A 236 2.94 -16.04 -10.02
C GLU A 236 1.83 -15.07 -10.47
N SER A 237 1.59 -14.99 -11.77
CA SER A 237 0.62 -14.09 -12.42
C SER A 237 -0.67 -14.82 -12.86
#